data_725544be066b4f024a32a17b8ed04ca2
#
_entry.id   725544be066b4f024a32a17b8ed04ca2
#
_cell.length_a   1.000
_cell.length_b   1.000
_cell.length_c   1.000
_cell.angle_alpha   90.00
_cell.angle_beta   90.00
_cell.angle_gamma   90.00
#
_symmetry.space_group_name_H-M   'P 1'
#
loop_
_entity.id
_entity.type
_entity.pdbx_description
1 polymer ?
#
loop_
_entity_poly.entity_id
_entity_poly.type
_entity_poly.pdbx_seq_one_letter_code
_entity_poly.pdbx_strand_id
1 'polypeptide(L)'
;MMFFKAIILTISINLFSTAILNANNEGILQQEQEGLVYKKARSFGLLLHGNGFGLNADFISMQNYYKRKFYRFELVTMKHPKEFKETAFLNRSKPYAFGKINSFYNIQVTKGQMNLLADKGRKNGVEISWLYAYGVAIGIAKPYYLLNCGGSEFCNEQIPIKYSPETEAIWLNPPQGGQVSKAPINLGWTEVKIHPGLHAKLGVNIDFALFDDLIQAVEFGVMVNAYAKRIPILVGDNNRFIFPNVYIKASIGRRIY
;
A
#
# COMPACT_ATOMS: atom_id res chain seq x y z
N MET A 1 -32.01 -6.12 14.47
CA MET A 1 -30.54 -6.28 14.44
C MET A 1 -29.78 -5.09 13.84
N MET A 2 -30.34 -4.32 12.89
CA MET A 2 -29.74 -3.09 12.34
C MET A 2 -29.67 -1.93 13.33
N PHE A 3 -30.68 -1.71 14.17
CA PHE A 3 -30.71 -0.63 15.17
C PHE A 3 -29.62 -0.75 16.25
N PHE A 4 -29.29 -1.96 16.67
CA PHE A 4 -28.25 -2.19 17.68
C PHE A 4 -26.83 -1.87 17.18
N LYS A 5 -26.56 -2.12 15.90
CA LYS A 5 -25.27 -1.76 15.27
C LYS A 5 -25.11 -0.25 15.09
N ALA A 6 -26.18 0.48 14.80
CA ALA A 6 -26.15 1.93 14.71
C ALA A 6 -25.89 2.60 16.05
N ILE A 7 -26.47 2.09 17.14
CA ILE A 7 -26.27 2.60 18.51
C ILE A 7 -24.83 2.38 18.96
N ILE A 8 -24.24 1.22 18.69
CA ILE A 8 -22.83 0.92 19.05
C ILE A 8 -21.88 1.85 18.25
N LEU A 9 -22.15 2.11 16.99
CA LEU A 9 -21.34 3.00 16.16
C LEU A 9 -21.42 4.45 16.64
N THR A 10 -22.59 4.95 17.05
CA THR A 10 -22.74 6.32 17.57
C THR A 10 -22.09 6.49 18.95
N ILE A 11 -22.15 5.47 19.80
CA ILE A 11 -21.49 5.49 21.13
C ILE A 11 -19.95 5.47 20.96
N SER A 12 -19.41 4.68 20.03
CA SER A 12 -17.97 4.64 19.78
C SER A 12 -17.43 5.95 19.19
N ILE A 13 -18.21 6.62 18.33
CA ILE A 13 -17.83 7.93 17.77
C ILE A 13 -17.84 9.02 18.87
N ASN A 14 -18.83 9.01 19.75
CA ASN A 14 -18.90 9.97 20.86
C ASN A 14 -17.79 9.76 21.90
N LEU A 15 -17.47 8.50 22.25
CA LEU A 15 -16.34 8.18 23.15
C LEU A 15 -14.99 8.60 22.56
N PHE A 16 -14.82 8.46 21.25
CA PHE A 16 -13.59 8.88 20.57
C PHE A 16 -13.47 10.41 20.50
N SER A 17 -14.57 11.14 20.28
CA SER A 17 -14.58 12.61 20.26
C SER A 17 -14.36 13.22 21.64
N THR A 18 -14.93 12.65 22.71
CA THR A 18 -14.68 13.10 24.09
C THR A 18 -13.26 12.82 24.58
N ALA A 19 -12.67 11.70 24.17
CA ALA A 19 -11.26 11.40 24.46
C ALA A 19 -10.31 12.39 23.78
N ILE A 20 -10.60 12.82 22.54
CA ILE A 20 -9.81 13.84 21.84
C ILE A 20 -9.97 15.24 22.47
N LEU A 21 -11.16 15.59 22.93
CA LEU A 21 -11.44 16.88 23.58
C LEU A 21 -10.77 16.95 24.96
N ASN A 22 -10.77 15.89 25.73
CA ASN A 22 -10.09 15.87 27.04
C ASN A 22 -8.57 15.85 26.92
N ALA A 23 -8.00 15.20 25.89
CA ALA A 23 -6.57 15.23 25.63
C ALA A 23 -6.04 16.64 25.25
N ASN A 24 -6.92 17.55 24.81
CA ASN A 24 -6.54 18.94 24.49
C ASN A 24 -6.60 19.89 25.69
N ASN A 25 -7.21 19.50 26.81
CA ASN A 25 -7.43 20.38 27.96
C ASN A 25 -6.52 20.11 29.17
N GLU A 26 -5.78 19.02 29.20
CA GLU A 26 -4.82 18.76 30.28
C GLU A 26 -3.40 18.84 29.75
N GLY A 27 -2.78 20.00 29.89
CA GLY A 27 -1.33 20.07 29.73
C GLY A 27 -0.77 21.20 28.89
N ILE A 28 -1.39 22.39 28.91
CA ILE A 28 -0.62 23.64 28.70
C ILE A 28 0.04 24.04 30.01
N LEU A 29 0.82 23.15 30.57
CA LEU A 29 1.89 23.56 31.46
C LEU A 29 3.08 23.83 30.54
N GLN A 30 3.50 25.08 30.57
CA GLN A 30 4.72 25.65 30.00
C GLN A 30 5.91 24.73 30.36
N GLN A 31 6.16 23.70 29.56
CA GLN A 31 7.46 23.09 29.52
C GLN A 31 8.26 23.93 28.54
N GLU A 32 9.28 24.63 29.09
CA GLU A 32 10.26 25.39 28.34
C GLU A 32 10.58 24.69 27.03
N GLN A 33 10.56 25.45 25.94
CA GLN A 33 10.99 25.03 24.62
C GLN A 33 12.48 24.64 24.72
N GLU A 34 12.75 23.41 25.14
CA GLU A 34 14.02 22.81 24.83
C GLU A 34 14.09 22.80 23.30
N GLY A 35 15.02 23.59 22.79
CA GLY A 35 15.12 23.91 21.37
C GLY A 35 15.13 22.65 20.54
N LEU A 36 14.35 22.62 19.47
CA LEU A 36 14.28 21.51 18.52
C LEU A 36 15.69 21.19 18.03
N VAL A 37 16.29 20.16 18.58
CA VAL A 37 17.66 19.73 18.25
C VAL A 37 17.74 19.26 16.81
N TYR A 38 16.68 18.61 16.29
CA TYR A 38 16.61 18.08 14.93
C TYR A 38 15.55 18.82 14.09
N LYS A 39 15.95 19.32 12.91
CA LYS A 39 15.04 20.06 12.02
C LYS A 39 14.45 19.17 10.92
N LYS A 40 15.18 18.17 10.48
CA LYS A 40 14.81 17.29 9.38
C LYS A 40 15.03 15.84 9.76
N ALA A 41 14.33 14.94 9.07
CA ALA A 41 14.59 13.51 9.16
C ALA A 41 14.31 12.82 7.84
N ARG A 42 14.96 11.70 7.61
CA ARG A 42 14.74 10.84 6.45
C ARG A 42 14.58 9.42 6.91
N SER A 43 13.61 8.72 6.37
CA SER A 43 13.44 7.29 6.62
C SER A 43 13.08 6.54 5.36
N PHE A 44 13.47 5.27 5.32
CA PHE A 44 13.12 4.30 4.29
C PHE A 44 12.43 3.13 4.94
N GLY A 45 11.53 2.48 4.24
CA GLY A 45 10.82 1.37 4.83
C GLY A 45 10.15 0.45 3.82
N LEU A 46 9.65 -0.64 4.39
CA LEU A 46 8.84 -1.64 3.72
C LEU A 46 7.40 -1.47 4.16
N LEU A 47 6.49 -1.49 3.22
CA LEU A 47 5.05 -1.41 3.43
C LEU A 47 4.41 -2.71 2.99
N LEU A 48 3.61 -3.31 3.86
CA LEU A 48 2.74 -4.44 3.56
C LEU A 48 1.30 -3.99 3.68
N HIS A 49 0.46 -4.40 2.76
CA HIS A 49 -0.97 -4.15 2.80
C HIS A 49 -1.76 -5.37 2.32
N GLY A 50 -3.06 -5.41 2.56
CA GLY A 50 -3.89 -6.59 2.27
C GLY A 50 -3.78 -7.12 0.83
N ASN A 51 -3.44 -6.27 -0.12
CA ASN A 51 -3.39 -6.60 -1.55
C ASN A 51 -1.98 -6.53 -2.15
N GLY A 52 -0.91 -6.43 -1.34
CA GLY A 52 0.45 -6.39 -1.86
C GLY A 52 1.47 -5.81 -0.90
N PHE A 53 2.58 -5.36 -1.45
CA PHE A 53 3.69 -4.79 -0.70
C PHE A 53 4.29 -3.60 -1.47
N GLY A 54 5.08 -2.80 -0.77
CA GLY A 54 5.73 -1.64 -1.36
C GLY A 54 6.98 -1.20 -0.59
N LEU A 55 7.66 -0.23 -1.19
CA LEU A 55 8.78 0.50 -0.64
C LEU A 55 8.34 1.95 -0.41
N ASN A 56 8.84 2.57 0.64
CA ASN A 56 8.61 3.98 0.90
C ASN A 56 9.88 4.73 1.25
N ALA A 57 9.89 6.03 0.95
CA ALA A 57 10.88 7.00 1.39
C ALA A 57 10.15 8.22 1.98
N ASP A 58 10.45 8.55 3.23
CA ASP A 58 9.86 9.67 3.94
C ASP A 58 10.89 10.79 4.14
N PHE A 59 10.49 12.01 3.82
CA PHE A 59 11.23 13.24 4.09
C PHE A 59 10.43 14.06 5.09
N ILE A 60 10.91 14.10 6.32
CA ILE A 60 10.21 14.68 7.46
C ILE A 60 10.83 16.02 7.80
N SER A 61 10.00 17.02 8.05
CA SER A 61 10.39 18.35 8.56
C SER A 61 9.65 18.61 9.86
N MET A 62 10.38 18.91 10.90
CA MET A 62 9.82 19.24 12.20
C MET A 62 9.35 20.70 12.19
N GLN A 63 8.08 20.92 12.49
CA GLN A 63 7.49 22.26 12.59
C GLN A 63 7.60 22.81 14.01
N ASN A 64 7.26 21.97 14.96
CA ASN A 64 7.44 22.17 16.40
C ASN A 64 7.55 20.79 17.06
N TYR A 65 7.68 20.75 18.39
CA TYR A 65 7.81 19.52 19.15
C TYR A 65 6.69 18.51 18.89
N TYR A 66 5.45 18.98 18.76
CA TYR A 66 4.26 18.13 18.62
C TYR A 66 3.87 17.84 17.18
N LYS A 67 4.35 18.62 16.20
CA LYS A 67 3.89 18.56 14.81
C LYS A 67 5.05 18.41 13.86
N ARG A 68 4.99 17.38 13.02
CA ARG A 68 5.96 17.08 11.96
C ARG A 68 5.23 17.00 10.65
N LYS A 69 5.70 17.70 9.62
CA LYS A 69 5.24 17.55 8.25
C LYS A 69 6.14 16.57 7.52
N PHE A 70 5.58 15.81 6.61
CA PHE A 70 6.35 14.90 5.79
C PHE A 70 5.88 14.87 4.34
N TYR A 71 6.82 14.59 3.45
CA TYR A 71 6.57 14.15 2.08
C TYR A 71 7.00 12.70 1.98
N ARG A 72 6.16 11.90 1.33
CA ARG A 72 6.37 10.46 1.22
C ARG A 72 6.25 10.04 -0.23
N PHE A 73 7.21 9.26 -0.69
CA PHE A 73 7.23 8.58 -1.97
C PHE A 73 7.05 7.09 -1.72
N GLU A 74 6.12 6.47 -2.42
CA GLU A 74 5.85 5.04 -2.27
C GLU A 74 5.75 4.37 -3.64
N LEU A 75 6.38 3.19 -3.74
CA LEU A 75 6.25 2.27 -4.87
C LEU A 75 5.54 1.03 -4.37
N VAL A 76 4.34 0.79 -4.82
CA VAL A 76 3.45 -0.23 -4.25
C VAL A 76 2.94 -1.16 -5.34
N THR A 77 2.98 -2.47 -5.08
CA THR A 77 2.32 -3.46 -5.93
C THR A 77 0.92 -3.72 -5.42
N MET A 78 -0.05 -3.81 -6.32
CA MET A 78 -1.44 -4.11 -5.94
C MET A 78 -1.96 -5.30 -6.73
N LYS A 79 -2.50 -6.28 -6.01
CA LYS A 79 -3.18 -7.45 -6.57
C LYS A 79 -4.68 -7.33 -6.36
N HIS A 80 -5.44 -8.02 -7.15
CA HIS A 80 -6.87 -8.15 -6.90
C HIS A 80 -7.12 -9.11 -5.73
N PRO A 81 -8.05 -8.83 -4.78
CA PRO A 81 -8.32 -9.75 -3.65
C PRO A 81 -8.72 -11.16 -4.06
N LYS A 82 -9.31 -11.32 -5.24
CA LYS A 82 -9.71 -12.62 -5.81
C LYS A 82 -8.63 -13.26 -6.70
N GLU A 83 -7.43 -12.70 -6.76
CA GLU A 83 -6.32 -13.27 -7.55
C GLU A 83 -5.82 -14.54 -6.87
N PHE A 84 -5.92 -15.67 -7.56
CA PHE A 84 -5.31 -16.93 -7.13
C PHE A 84 -4.34 -17.43 -8.20
N LYS A 85 -3.39 -18.22 -7.76
CA LYS A 85 -2.39 -18.81 -8.66
C LYS A 85 -2.73 -20.27 -8.91
N GLU A 86 -2.66 -20.64 -10.15
CA GLU A 86 -2.71 -22.03 -10.60
C GLU A 86 -1.35 -22.50 -11.08
N THR A 87 -1.08 -23.77 -10.85
CA THR A 87 0.12 -24.44 -11.35
C THR A 87 -0.36 -25.43 -12.40
N ALA A 88 0.12 -25.29 -13.61
CA ALA A 88 -0.11 -26.30 -14.62
C ALA A 88 0.56 -27.62 -14.22
N PHE A 89 -0.08 -28.75 -14.50
CA PHE A 89 0.26 -30.11 -14.04
C PHE A 89 1.66 -30.59 -14.46
N LEU A 90 2.33 -29.95 -15.38
CA LEU A 90 3.68 -30.31 -15.81
C LEU A 90 4.73 -29.65 -14.93
N ASN A 91 5.66 -30.46 -14.40
CA ASN A 91 6.75 -30.09 -13.48
C ASN A 91 7.70 -28.95 -13.95
N ARG A 92 7.50 -28.38 -15.13
CA ARG A 92 8.31 -27.28 -15.70
C ARG A 92 7.58 -25.98 -15.90
N SER A 93 6.27 -25.91 -15.68
CA SER A 93 5.50 -24.68 -15.89
C SER A 93 5.53 -23.78 -14.63
N LYS A 94 5.82 -22.50 -14.84
CA LYS A 94 5.76 -21.51 -13.76
C LYS A 94 4.30 -21.21 -13.41
N PRO A 95 3.94 -21.14 -12.09
CA PRO A 95 2.60 -20.80 -11.68
C PRO A 95 2.17 -19.45 -12.25
N TYR A 96 0.97 -19.37 -12.78
CA TYR A 96 0.37 -18.18 -13.35
C TYR A 96 -0.87 -17.76 -12.55
N ALA A 97 -1.25 -16.48 -12.65
CA ALA A 97 -2.46 -15.97 -12.02
C ALA A 97 -3.66 -16.16 -12.97
N PHE A 98 -4.65 -16.93 -12.51
CA PHE A 98 -5.86 -17.21 -13.28
C PHE A 98 -6.65 -15.93 -13.55
N GLY A 99 -7.13 -15.76 -14.79
CA GLY A 99 -7.95 -14.62 -15.18
C GLY A 99 -7.28 -13.26 -15.10
N LYS A 100 -5.96 -13.18 -14.91
CA LYS A 100 -5.25 -11.91 -14.73
C LYS A 100 -4.99 -11.21 -16.06
N ILE A 101 -5.57 -10.00 -16.23
CA ILE A 101 -5.38 -9.16 -17.42
C ILE A 101 -4.14 -8.28 -17.27
N ASN A 102 -4.01 -7.60 -16.13
CA ASN A 102 -2.91 -6.66 -15.88
C ASN A 102 -2.27 -6.88 -14.51
N SER A 103 -0.96 -6.70 -14.46
CA SER A 103 -0.22 -6.45 -13.21
C SER A 103 -0.29 -4.97 -12.88
N PHE A 104 -0.68 -4.63 -11.65
CA PHE A 104 -0.90 -3.25 -11.25
C PHE A 104 0.15 -2.79 -10.26
N TYR A 105 0.87 -1.74 -10.64
CA TYR A 105 1.87 -1.05 -9.83
C TYR A 105 1.41 0.37 -9.57
N ASN A 106 1.84 0.94 -8.47
CA ASN A 106 1.38 2.26 -8.06
C ASN A 106 2.55 3.10 -7.55
N ILE A 107 2.70 4.28 -8.09
CA ILE A 107 3.63 5.30 -7.62
C ILE A 107 2.79 6.34 -6.88
N GLN A 108 3.10 6.59 -5.62
CA GLN A 108 2.36 7.53 -4.79
C GLN A 108 3.29 8.63 -4.29
N VAL A 109 2.83 9.86 -4.37
CA VAL A 109 3.49 11.02 -3.82
C VAL A 109 2.51 11.73 -2.91
N THR A 110 2.82 11.74 -1.61
CA THR A 110 1.91 12.24 -0.59
C THR A 110 2.58 13.28 0.28
N LYS A 111 1.76 14.20 0.77
CA LYS A 111 2.09 15.14 1.82
C LYS A 111 1.23 14.82 3.04
N GLY A 112 1.83 14.82 4.20
CA GLY A 112 1.13 14.51 5.43
C GLY A 112 1.66 15.26 6.64
N GLN A 113 0.98 15.02 7.74
CA GLN A 113 1.35 15.54 9.05
C GLN A 113 1.29 14.41 10.07
N MET A 114 2.28 14.35 10.94
CA MET A 114 2.31 13.55 12.16
C MET A 114 2.11 14.47 13.35
N ASN A 115 1.26 14.06 14.28
CA ASN A 115 1.03 14.75 15.52
C ASN A 115 1.37 13.80 16.68
N LEU A 116 2.23 14.24 17.56
CA LEU A 116 2.67 13.50 18.72
C LEU A 116 1.49 13.32 19.69
N LEU A 117 1.25 12.07 20.10
CA LEU A 117 0.27 11.72 21.14
C LEU A 117 0.95 11.42 22.47
N ALA A 118 2.03 10.63 22.42
CA ALA A 118 2.81 10.27 23.59
C ALA A 118 4.30 10.29 23.24
N ASP A 119 5.09 10.91 24.08
CA ASP A 119 6.53 10.99 23.93
C ASP A 119 7.24 9.91 24.74
N LYS A 120 8.51 9.68 24.37
CA LYS A 120 9.43 8.81 25.11
C LYS A 120 9.74 9.42 26.47
N GLY A 121 9.01 9.04 27.50
CA GLY A 121 9.29 9.53 28.87
C GLY A 121 10.63 9.04 29.45
N ARG A 122 11.28 8.05 28.84
CA ARG A 122 12.59 7.48 29.21
C ARG A 122 13.27 6.91 27.98
N LYS A 123 14.60 6.65 28.05
CA LYS A 123 15.39 6.06 26.96
C LYS A 123 14.79 4.77 26.35
N ASN A 124 14.08 3.98 27.14
CA ASN A 124 13.41 2.75 26.68
C ASN A 124 11.91 2.94 26.38
N GLY A 125 11.43 4.19 26.32
CA GLY A 125 10.06 4.51 25.95
C GLY A 125 9.82 4.45 24.46
N VAL A 126 8.54 4.45 24.08
CA VAL A 126 8.10 4.54 22.69
C VAL A 126 7.42 5.87 22.45
N GLU A 127 7.66 6.45 21.28
CA GLU A 127 6.95 7.63 20.82
C GLU A 127 5.75 7.18 19.98
N ILE A 128 4.57 7.69 20.28
CA ILE A 128 3.34 7.39 19.57
C ILE A 128 2.85 8.68 18.90
N SER A 129 2.62 8.61 17.61
CA SER A 129 2.09 9.71 16.80
C SER A 129 0.97 9.23 15.91
N TRP A 130 -0.10 10.01 15.80
CA TRP A 130 -1.08 9.78 14.74
C TRP A 130 -0.71 10.59 13.51
N LEU A 131 -1.05 10.09 12.35
CA LEU A 131 -0.72 10.73 11.08
C LEU A 131 -1.89 10.68 10.10
N TYR A 132 -1.93 11.68 9.26
CA TYR A 132 -2.73 11.68 8.05
C TYR A 132 -1.88 12.15 6.87
N ALA A 133 -2.18 11.61 5.70
CA ALA A 133 -1.53 11.99 4.46
C ALA A 133 -2.51 11.94 3.30
N TYR A 134 -2.29 12.80 2.33
CA TYR A 134 -3.05 12.84 1.08
C TYR A 134 -2.11 13.23 -0.07
N GLY A 135 -2.48 12.83 -1.27
CA GLY A 135 -1.66 13.11 -2.42
C GLY A 135 -2.15 12.45 -3.69
N VAL A 136 -1.24 12.34 -4.64
CA VAL A 136 -1.52 11.76 -5.95
C VAL A 136 -1.02 10.33 -6.03
N ALA A 137 -1.72 9.54 -6.81
CA ALA A 137 -1.37 8.17 -7.14
C ALA A 137 -1.32 8.00 -8.65
N ILE A 138 -0.26 7.40 -9.15
CA ILE A 138 -0.11 7.06 -10.57
C ILE A 138 -0.12 5.54 -10.65
N GLY A 139 -1.25 5.00 -11.07
CA GLY A 139 -1.42 3.57 -11.32
C GLY A 139 -0.85 3.19 -12.68
N ILE A 140 -0.05 2.15 -12.71
CA ILE A 140 0.58 1.58 -13.91
C ILE A 140 0.02 0.19 -14.11
N ALA A 141 -0.90 0.05 -15.06
CA ALA A 141 -1.45 -1.25 -15.47
C ALA A 141 -0.57 -1.82 -16.60
N LYS A 142 0.20 -2.84 -16.24
CA LYS A 142 1.07 -3.55 -17.18
C LYS A 142 0.36 -4.82 -17.66
N PRO A 143 0.19 -5.04 -18.97
CA PRO A 143 -0.41 -6.24 -19.50
C PRO A 143 0.27 -7.51 -18.97
N TYR A 144 -0.55 -8.48 -18.58
CA TYR A 144 -0.08 -9.78 -18.11
C TYR A 144 -0.04 -10.75 -19.29
N TYR A 145 1.13 -11.30 -19.55
CA TYR A 145 1.34 -12.24 -20.62
C TYR A 145 1.37 -13.67 -20.09
N LEU A 146 0.70 -14.56 -20.81
CA LEU A 146 0.82 -15.99 -20.66
C LEU A 146 1.66 -16.55 -21.81
N LEU A 147 2.42 -17.59 -21.53
CA LEU A 147 3.08 -18.41 -22.54
C LEU A 147 2.19 -19.58 -22.81
N ASN A 148 1.82 -19.80 -24.08
CA ASN A 148 1.02 -20.92 -24.54
C ASN A 148 1.86 -21.80 -25.48
N CYS A 149 1.75 -23.10 -25.31
CA CYS A 149 2.49 -24.11 -26.10
C CYS A 149 1.80 -24.51 -27.40
N GLY A 150 0.74 -23.84 -27.85
CA GLY A 150 0.12 -24.05 -29.14
C GLY A 150 -0.51 -25.44 -29.38
N GLY A 151 -0.80 -26.21 -28.29
CA GLY A 151 -1.50 -27.50 -28.40
C GLY A 151 -0.62 -28.72 -28.72
N SER A 152 0.71 -28.57 -28.79
CA SER A 152 1.60 -29.72 -28.96
C SER A 152 1.91 -30.39 -27.61
N GLU A 153 1.92 -31.72 -27.56
CA GLU A 153 2.30 -32.50 -26.37
C GLU A 153 3.73 -32.17 -25.88
N PHE A 154 4.57 -31.76 -26.80
CA PHE A 154 5.94 -31.35 -26.53
C PHE A 154 6.02 -29.81 -26.68
N CYS A 155 6.11 -29.09 -25.58
CA CYS A 155 6.20 -27.64 -25.51
C CYS A 155 7.53 -27.12 -26.09
N ASN A 156 7.78 -27.29 -27.36
CA ASN A 156 9.02 -26.88 -28.03
C ASN A 156 9.05 -25.37 -28.31
N GLU A 157 7.89 -24.75 -28.50
CA GLU A 157 7.78 -23.35 -28.80
C GLU A 157 6.71 -22.70 -27.90
N GLN A 158 7.09 -21.69 -27.14
CA GLN A 158 6.20 -20.96 -26.24
C GLN A 158 5.87 -19.59 -26.83
N ILE A 159 4.63 -19.40 -27.25
CA ILE A 159 4.15 -18.15 -27.84
C ILE A 159 3.56 -17.28 -26.74
N PRO A 160 4.07 -16.03 -26.57
CA PRO A 160 3.49 -15.10 -25.59
C PRO A 160 2.15 -14.57 -26.10
N ILE A 161 1.11 -14.78 -25.32
CA ILE A 161 -0.24 -14.27 -25.60
C ILE A 161 -0.64 -13.28 -24.51
N LYS A 162 -1.33 -12.20 -24.91
CA LYS A 162 -1.97 -11.25 -24.01
C LYS A 162 -3.48 -11.39 -24.05
N TYR A 163 -4.15 -10.89 -23.03
CA TYR A 163 -5.60 -10.86 -23.01
C TYR A 163 -6.14 -9.97 -24.15
N SER A 164 -7.05 -10.55 -24.92
CA SER A 164 -7.92 -9.88 -25.88
C SER A 164 -9.28 -10.57 -25.87
N PRO A 165 -10.36 -9.97 -26.40
CA PRO A 165 -11.66 -10.65 -26.53
C PRO A 165 -11.58 -11.98 -27.25
N GLU A 166 -10.68 -12.11 -28.21
CA GLU A 166 -10.45 -13.35 -28.99
C GLU A 166 -9.75 -14.45 -28.18
N THR A 167 -8.89 -14.05 -27.23
CA THR A 167 -8.13 -14.98 -26.38
C THR A 167 -8.77 -15.22 -25.02
N GLU A 168 -9.93 -14.61 -24.73
CA GLU A 168 -10.62 -14.70 -23.45
C GLU A 168 -10.89 -16.15 -23.02
N ALA A 169 -11.21 -17.01 -23.97
CA ALA A 169 -11.44 -18.44 -23.70
C ALA A 169 -10.24 -19.12 -23.03
N ILE A 170 -9.00 -18.73 -23.38
CA ILE A 170 -7.77 -19.26 -22.78
C ILE A 170 -7.59 -18.76 -21.35
N TRP A 171 -8.07 -17.54 -21.05
CA TRP A 171 -8.03 -16.96 -19.72
C TRP A 171 -9.05 -17.55 -18.75
N LEU A 172 -10.24 -17.92 -19.25
CA LEU A 172 -11.34 -18.49 -18.48
C LEU A 172 -11.31 -20.02 -18.41
N ASN A 173 -10.82 -20.66 -19.47
CA ASN A 173 -10.70 -22.11 -19.58
C ASN A 173 -9.33 -22.45 -20.18
N PRO A 174 -8.26 -22.36 -19.39
CA PRO A 174 -6.93 -22.66 -19.89
C PRO A 174 -6.86 -24.13 -20.36
N PRO A 175 -6.16 -24.39 -21.47
CA PRO A 175 -6.00 -25.75 -21.99
C PRO A 175 -5.45 -26.67 -20.90
N GLN A 176 -6.09 -27.84 -20.77
CA GLN A 176 -5.64 -28.89 -19.86
C GLN A 176 -4.28 -29.45 -20.31
N GLY A 177 -3.48 -29.91 -19.36
CA GLY A 177 -2.19 -30.55 -19.69
C GLY A 177 -0.96 -29.63 -19.54
N GLY A 178 -1.08 -28.47 -18.88
CA GLY A 178 0.08 -27.65 -18.53
C GLY A 178 0.68 -26.84 -19.66
N GLN A 179 -0.11 -26.58 -20.68
CA GLN A 179 0.31 -25.83 -21.87
C GLN A 179 0.41 -24.32 -21.64
N VAL A 180 0.03 -23.83 -20.44
CA VAL A 180 0.05 -22.39 -20.10
C VAL A 180 0.96 -22.14 -18.93
N SER A 181 1.82 -21.13 -19.06
CA SER A 181 2.71 -20.71 -18.00
C SER A 181 2.83 -19.18 -17.94
N LYS A 182 3.35 -18.66 -16.83
CA LYS A 182 3.61 -17.23 -16.68
C LYS A 182 4.76 -16.78 -17.58
N ALA A 183 4.56 -15.73 -18.38
CA ALA A 183 5.61 -15.10 -19.16
C ALA A 183 6.65 -14.37 -18.28
N PRO A 184 7.87 -14.11 -18.78
CA PRO A 184 8.88 -13.31 -18.12
C PRO A 184 8.39 -11.91 -17.78
N ILE A 185 8.89 -11.34 -16.66
CA ILE A 185 8.41 -10.06 -16.12
C ILE A 185 8.77 -8.86 -16.99
N ASN A 186 9.75 -8.99 -17.87
CA ASN A 186 10.16 -7.94 -18.80
C ASN A 186 9.17 -7.70 -19.96
N LEU A 187 8.33 -8.66 -20.31
CA LEU A 187 7.29 -8.51 -21.33
C LEU A 187 6.19 -7.52 -20.90
N GLY A 188 5.73 -6.67 -21.84
CA GLY A 188 4.60 -5.76 -21.67
C GLY A 188 4.93 -4.41 -21.02
N TRP A 189 6.18 -4.06 -20.80
CA TRP A 189 6.54 -2.73 -20.27
C TRP A 189 6.38 -1.61 -21.29
N THR A 190 6.35 -1.92 -22.57
CA THR A 190 6.10 -0.95 -23.67
C THR A 190 4.61 -0.66 -23.87
N GLU A 191 3.73 -1.47 -23.28
CA GLU A 191 2.28 -1.39 -23.47
C GLU A 191 1.54 -0.99 -22.18
N VAL A 192 2.23 -0.35 -21.23
CA VAL A 192 1.64 0.06 -19.95
C VAL A 192 0.58 1.13 -20.15
N LYS A 193 -0.49 1.03 -19.37
CA LYS A 193 -1.54 2.05 -19.29
C LYS A 193 -1.44 2.80 -17.98
N ILE A 194 -1.44 4.11 -18.05
CA ILE A 194 -1.33 4.99 -16.88
C ILE A 194 -2.73 5.37 -16.41
N HIS A 195 -2.98 5.25 -15.11
CA HIS A 195 -4.22 5.60 -14.45
C HIS A 195 -3.95 6.63 -13.35
N PRO A 196 -4.29 7.91 -13.58
CA PRO A 196 -4.16 8.93 -12.54
C PRO A 196 -5.20 8.70 -11.45
N GLY A 197 -4.81 8.98 -10.21
CA GLY A 197 -5.66 8.80 -9.05
C GLY A 197 -5.24 9.67 -7.87
N LEU A 198 -6.01 9.58 -6.82
CA LEU A 198 -5.78 10.21 -5.53
C LEU A 198 -5.48 9.15 -4.47
N HIS A 199 -4.68 9.53 -3.50
CA HIS A 199 -4.32 8.69 -2.37
C HIS A 199 -4.55 9.42 -1.06
N ALA A 200 -5.12 8.71 -0.09
CA ALA A 200 -5.28 9.20 1.27
C ALA A 200 -4.91 8.09 2.27
N LYS A 201 -4.38 8.51 3.41
CA LYS A 201 -3.86 7.63 4.45
C LYS A 201 -4.15 8.19 5.83
N LEU A 202 -4.53 7.32 6.76
CA LEU A 202 -4.67 7.63 8.18
C LEU A 202 -4.04 6.50 8.97
N GLY A 203 -3.24 6.82 9.98
CA GLY A 203 -2.55 5.79 10.75
C GLY A 203 -1.94 6.27 12.04
N VAL A 204 -1.34 5.32 12.73
CA VAL A 204 -0.56 5.53 13.96
C VAL A 204 0.86 5.04 13.71
N ASN A 205 1.82 5.85 14.09
CA ASN A 205 3.24 5.56 14.02
C ASN A 205 3.80 5.38 15.42
N ILE A 206 4.53 4.31 15.65
CA ILE A 206 5.19 3.97 16.92
C ILE A 206 6.69 3.92 16.63
N ASP A 207 7.44 4.88 17.18
CA ASP A 207 8.90 4.94 17.08
C ASP A 207 9.52 4.41 18.37
N PHE A 208 10.28 3.34 18.27
CA PHE A 208 10.94 2.64 19.37
C PHE A 208 12.48 2.74 19.30
N ALA A 209 13.03 3.64 18.49
CA ALA A 209 14.47 3.84 18.41
C ALA A 209 15.06 4.20 19.78
N LEU A 210 16.14 3.54 20.16
CA LEU A 210 16.83 3.79 21.45
C LEU A 210 17.60 5.12 21.46
N PHE A 211 18.07 5.55 20.29
CA PHE A 211 18.85 6.77 20.12
C PHE A 211 18.01 7.84 19.46
N ASP A 212 18.16 9.08 19.92
CA ASP A 212 17.35 10.21 19.44
C ASP A 212 17.67 10.62 17.99
N ASP A 213 18.85 10.30 17.48
CA ASP A 213 19.24 10.54 16.10
C ASP A 213 18.71 9.49 15.11
N LEU A 214 18.25 8.34 15.61
CA LEU A 214 17.71 7.27 14.81
C LEU A 214 16.17 7.31 14.74
N ILE A 215 15.63 6.69 13.71
CA ILE A 215 14.21 6.37 13.55
C ILE A 215 14.12 4.87 13.35
N GLN A 216 13.39 4.20 14.22
CA GLN A 216 13.01 2.80 14.09
C GLN A 216 11.52 2.73 14.42
N ALA A 217 10.68 2.74 13.38
CA ALA A 217 9.26 2.91 13.58
C ALA A 217 8.44 1.87 12.85
N VAL A 218 7.33 1.49 13.48
CA VAL A 218 6.24 0.74 12.88
C VAL A 218 5.02 1.64 12.78
N GLU A 219 4.44 1.70 11.60
CA GLU A 219 3.24 2.47 11.29
C GLU A 219 2.15 1.50 10.83
N PHE A 220 0.95 1.66 11.31
CA PHE A 220 -0.22 0.89 10.88
C PHE A 220 -1.42 1.81 10.70
N GLY A 221 -2.30 1.44 9.79
CA GLY A 221 -3.46 2.27 9.51
C GLY A 221 -4.26 1.80 8.30
N VAL A 222 -5.05 2.72 7.80
CA VAL A 222 -5.87 2.53 6.61
C VAL A 222 -5.41 3.46 5.51
N MET A 223 -5.50 2.99 4.27
CA MET A 223 -5.21 3.78 3.09
C MET A 223 -6.27 3.53 2.02
N VAL A 224 -6.53 4.53 1.22
CA VAL A 224 -7.48 4.47 0.10
C VAL A 224 -6.82 5.06 -1.13
N ASN A 225 -6.90 4.33 -2.23
CA ASN A 225 -6.54 4.81 -3.56
C ASN A 225 -7.81 4.91 -4.40
N ALA A 226 -8.05 6.04 -5.03
CA ALA A 226 -9.17 6.27 -5.93
C ALA A 226 -8.64 6.72 -7.31
N TYR A 227 -9.03 6.02 -8.37
CA TYR A 227 -8.59 6.28 -9.74
C TYR A 227 -9.72 6.84 -10.58
N ALA A 228 -9.38 7.62 -11.60
CA ALA A 228 -10.35 8.23 -12.51
C ALA A 228 -11.15 7.20 -13.33
N LYS A 229 -10.60 6.01 -13.56
CA LYS A 229 -11.23 4.93 -14.32
C LYS A 229 -11.09 3.59 -13.58
N ARG A 230 -12.01 2.67 -13.84
CA ARG A 230 -11.88 1.28 -13.36
C ARG A 230 -10.61 0.65 -13.92
N ILE A 231 -9.91 -0.09 -13.07
CA ILE A 231 -8.64 -0.72 -13.43
C ILE A 231 -8.89 -2.19 -13.72
N PRO A 232 -8.72 -2.64 -14.97
CA PRO A 232 -8.92 -4.03 -15.33
C PRO A 232 -7.75 -4.90 -14.85
N ILE A 233 -7.88 -5.49 -13.66
CA ILE A 233 -6.86 -6.41 -13.12
C ILE A 233 -7.20 -7.85 -13.48
N LEU A 234 -8.48 -8.24 -13.36
CA LEU A 234 -8.97 -9.58 -13.68
C LEU A 234 -10.04 -9.54 -14.77
N VAL A 235 -10.24 -10.66 -15.44
CA VAL A 235 -11.35 -10.87 -16.37
C VAL A 235 -12.67 -10.83 -15.59
N GLY A 236 -13.68 -10.14 -16.14
CA GLY A 236 -15.01 -10.01 -15.55
C GLY A 236 -15.27 -8.66 -14.89
N ASP A 237 -16.48 -8.50 -14.35
CA ASP A 237 -17.02 -7.19 -13.89
C ASP A 237 -16.52 -6.68 -12.54
N ASN A 238 -15.57 -7.35 -11.90
CA ASN A 238 -15.07 -7.01 -10.59
C ASN A 238 -14.00 -5.89 -10.57
N ASN A 239 -13.85 -5.18 -11.67
CA ASN A 239 -12.87 -4.10 -11.79
C ASN A 239 -13.32 -2.87 -11.00
N ARG A 240 -12.51 -2.46 -10.03
CA ARG A 240 -12.79 -1.36 -9.12
C ARG A 240 -12.01 -0.11 -9.53
N PHE A 241 -12.50 1.04 -9.07
CA PHE A 241 -11.80 2.33 -9.16
C PHE A 241 -11.33 2.83 -7.78
N ILE A 242 -11.87 2.25 -6.67
CA ILE A 242 -11.48 2.55 -5.29
C ILE A 242 -10.89 1.28 -4.66
N PHE A 243 -9.73 1.45 -4.03
CA PHE A 243 -8.97 0.38 -3.38
C PHE A 243 -8.68 0.76 -1.91
N PRO A 244 -9.60 0.46 -0.98
CA PRO A 244 -9.33 0.57 0.44
C PRO A 244 -8.42 -0.59 0.89
N ASN A 245 -7.44 -0.29 1.74
CA ASN A 245 -6.52 -1.28 2.28
C ASN A 245 -6.15 -0.92 3.72
N VAL A 246 -5.94 -1.94 4.53
CA VAL A 246 -5.21 -1.82 5.80
C VAL A 246 -3.74 -2.05 5.50
N TYR A 247 -2.87 -1.32 6.16
CA TYR A 247 -1.43 -1.45 5.96
C TYR A 247 -0.66 -1.48 7.28
N ILE A 248 0.50 -2.09 7.21
CA ILE A 248 1.57 -2.01 8.19
C ILE A 248 2.86 -1.62 7.47
N LYS A 249 3.64 -0.71 8.06
CA LYS A 249 4.91 -0.23 7.51
C LYS A 249 5.98 -0.30 8.58
N ALA A 250 7.11 -0.88 8.26
CA ALA A 250 8.32 -0.81 9.08
C ALA A 250 9.31 0.13 8.41
N SER A 251 9.88 1.06 9.17
CA SER A 251 10.81 2.07 8.65
C SER A 251 12.01 2.28 9.55
N ILE A 252 13.14 2.54 8.91
CA ILE A 252 14.40 2.92 9.54
C ILE A 252 14.85 4.25 8.96
N GLY A 253 15.49 5.08 9.77
CA GLY A 253 15.92 6.40 9.32
C GLY A 253 16.81 7.12 10.29
N ARG A 254 17.09 8.37 9.96
CA ARG A 254 17.94 9.24 10.75
C ARG A 254 17.37 10.66 10.83
N ARG A 255 17.50 11.26 12.01
CA ARG A 255 17.23 12.68 12.24
C ARG A 255 18.48 13.47 11.95
N ILE A 256 18.33 14.69 11.38
CA ILE A 256 19.41 15.55 10.90
C ILE A 256 19.19 16.92 11.53
N TYR A 257 20.30 17.54 11.99
CA TYR A 257 20.33 18.88 12.54
C TYR A 257 19.95 19.98 11.55
#